data_95c8266fee1089bd2b8797f66d7b9f2a
#
_entry.id   95c8266fee1089bd2b8797f66d7b9f2a
#
_cell.length_a   1.000
_cell.length_b   1.000
_cell.length_c   1.000
_cell.angle_alpha   90.00
_cell.angle_beta   90.00
_cell.angle_gamma   90.00
#
_symmetry.space_group_name_H-M   'P 1'
#
loop_
_entity.id
_entity.type
_entity.pdbx_description
1 polymer ?
#
loop_
_entity_poly.entity_id
_entity_poly.type
_entity_poly.pdbx_seq_one_letter_code
_entity_poly.pdbx_strand_id
1 'polypeptide(L)'
;MKDILGGVCAPIGFSANGIHAGMRKNKSKKDLSLIVSEELCTAAATYTQNKVKGAPLTVTKQHLKNGRARAIICNSGNANTCNANGIELANEVCALAAKELGLKEDDIIVASTGVIGQPMSIDPFKDHMKELVKGLNVDGSHDACYGIMTTDTQPKEYAVEFKLGNVKCHIGAIAKGSGMIHPNMATMLAFVTSDVAISKECLEAMVHEVVDDTFNMVSVDGDTSTNDMLCVLSNGMAQNNKIVLKDQSYNIMKDALYHICEQLSRGIAKDGEGATKLLTCNVKNAKTLQDAKIVAKSVITSTLFKAAMFGRDANWGRILCAIGYSDADLDINKVSVTLASSAGDIHVCEKGMGVIFDEDKALKALSEDEIDINIDLNDGMWDATAWGCDLTYDYVKINGEYRT
;
A
#
# COMPACT_ATOMS: atom_id res chain seq x y z
N MET A 1 -4.91 17.65 -11.81
CA MET A 1 -4.60 16.22 -11.74
C MET A 1 -5.68 15.44 -12.47
N LYS A 2 -5.30 14.37 -13.18
CA LYS A 2 -6.22 13.53 -13.97
C LYS A 2 -5.75 12.09 -13.90
N ASP A 3 -6.65 11.16 -13.58
CA ASP A 3 -6.36 9.72 -13.64
C ASP A 3 -6.15 9.27 -15.09
N ILE A 4 -5.14 8.42 -15.30
CA ILE A 4 -4.76 7.85 -16.60
C ILE A 4 -4.48 6.35 -16.46
N LEU A 5 -4.37 5.64 -17.56
CA LEU A 5 -3.95 4.23 -17.58
C LEU A 5 -2.42 4.12 -17.66
N GLY A 6 -1.91 2.91 -17.44
CA GLY A 6 -0.50 2.56 -17.67
C GLY A 6 0.31 2.24 -16.41
N GLY A 7 -0.25 2.43 -15.22
CA GLY A 7 0.41 2.06 -13.95
C GLY A 7 1.86 2.53 -13.90
N VAL A 8 2.78 1.66 -13.50
CA VAL A 8 4.23 2.00 -13.39
C VAL A 8 4.90 2.34 -14.73
N CYS A 9 4.25 2.08 -15.86
CA CYS A 9 4.74 2.44 -17.18
C CYS A 9 4.16 3.75 -17.72
N ALA A 10 3.22 4.40 -17.01
CA ALA A 10 2.64 5.68 -17.42
C ALA A 10 3.66 6.83 -17.46
N PRO A 11 4.61 6.95 -16.50
CA PRO A 11 5.66 7.95 -16.59
C PRO A 11 6.65 7.62 -17.71
N ILE A 12 7.18 8.68 -18.35
CA ILE A 12 8.10 8.57 -19.48
C ILE A 12 9.36 7.78 -19.09
N GLY A 13 9.79 6.85 -19.96
CA GLY A 13 11.04 6.11 -19.81
C GLY A 13 10.97 4.93 -18.83
N PHE A 14 9.77 4.45 -18.47
CA PHE A 14 9.60 3.22 -17.72
C PHE A 14 9.02 2.09 -18.57
N SER A 15 9.56 0.90 -18.35
CA SER A 15 9.06 -0.36 -18.90
C SER A 15 8.95 -1.40 -17.79
N ALA A 16 8.06 -2.36 -17.95
CA ALA A 16 7.87 -3.42 -16.97
C ALA A 16 7.55 -4.76 -17.63
N ASN A 17 7.67 -5.83 -16.88
CA ASN A 17 7.24 -7.17 -17.26
C ASN A 17 6.97 -8.01 -16.01
N GLY A 18 6.12 -9.02 -16.16
CA GLY A 18 5.89 -10.05 -15.15
C GLY A 18 5.68 -11.40 -15.80
N ILE A 19 6.31 -12.44 -15.27
CA ILE A 19 6.26 -13.80 -15.80
C ILE A 19 5.99 -14.82 -14.70
N HIS A 20 5.70 -16.07 -15.09
CA HIS A 20 5.74 -17.21 -14.22
C HIS A 20 7.16 -17.84 -14.30
N ALA A 21 7.92 -17.76 -13.22
CA ALA A 21 9.26 -18.32 -13.13
C ALA A 21 9.33 -19.65 -12.34
N GLY A 22 8.18 -20.13 -11.87
CA GLY A 22 8.10 -21.42 -11.16
C GLY A 22 8.36 -21.36 -9.66
N MET A 23 8.34 -20.18 -9.05
CA MET A 23 8.42 -20.03 -7.59
C MET A 23 7.13 -20.48 -6.92
N ARG A 24 6.01 -20.43 -7.64
CA ARG A 24 4.71 -20.94 -7.22
C ARG A 24 4.35 -22.22 -7.94
N LYS A 25 3.67 -23.12 -7.24
CA LYS A 25 3.13 -24.36 -7.83
C LYS A 25 2.06 -24.07 -8.89
N ASN A 26 1.30 -23.00 -8.72
CA ASN A 26 0.24 -22.62 -9.66
C ASN A 26 0.83 -21.95 -10.90
N LYS A 27 0.92 -22.70 -11.99
CA LYS A 27 1.49 -22.26 -13.28
C LYS A 27 0.68 -21.15 -13.98
N SER A 28 -0.56 -20.90 -13.58
CA SER A 28 -1.38 -19.81 -14.16
C SER A 28 -1.10 -18.44 -13.54
N LYS A 29 -0.36 -18.40 -12.41
CA LYS A 29 -0.03 -17.16 -11.71
C LYS A 29 1.39 -16.73 -12.01
N LYS A 30 1.58 -15.46 -12.35
CA LYS A 30 2.91 -14.84 -12.43
C LYS A 30 3.50 -14.74 -11.04
N ASP A 31 4.83 -14.81 -10.94
CA ASP A 31 5.55 -14.83 -9.66
C ASP A 31 6.90 -14.13 -9.67
N LEU A 32 7.24 -13.50 -10.80
CA LEU A 32 8.45 -12.68 -10.93
C LEU A 32 8.15 -11.44 -11.77
N SER A 33 8.51 -10.26 -11.24
CA SER A 33 8.26 -8.95 -11.83
C SER A 33 9.53 -8.13 -11.95
N LEU A 34 9.62 -7.31 -13.00
CA LEU A 34 10.70 -6.38 -13.24
C LEU A 34 10.13 -5.04 -13.74
N ILE A 35 10.58 -3.94 -13.12
CA ILE A 35 10.30 -2.56 -13.54
C ILE A 35 11.65 -1.91 -13.81
N VAL A 36 11.82 -1.25 -14.96
CA VAL A 36 13.10 -0.66 -15.38
C VAL A 36 12.88 0.77 -15.87
N SER A 37 13.78 1.66 -15.50
CA SER A 37 13.89 3.01 -16.06
C SER A 37 14.99 3.09 -17.09
N GLU A 38 14.78 3.87 -18.16
CA GLU A 38 15.81 4.22 -19.16
C GLU A 38 16.93 5.04 -18.54
N GLU A 39 16.61 5.88 -17.55
CA GLU A 39 17.54 6.76 -16.87
C GLU A 39 17.72 6.40 -15.40
N LEU A 40 18.87 6.80 -14.82
CA LEU A 40 19.14 6.62 -13.40
C LEU A 40 18.25 7.54 -12.55
N CYS A 41 17.36 6.94 -11.76
CA CYS A 41 16.37 7.65 -10.96
C CYS A 41 16.95 8.20 -9.66
N THR A 42 16.38 9.30 -9.17
CA THR A 42 16.33 9.58 -7.74
C THR A 42 15.36 8.58 -7.10
N ALA A 43 15.77 7.95 -6.01
CA ALA A 43 15.01 6.88 -5.39
C ALA A 43 14.89 7.06 -3.88
N ALA A 44 13.71 6.75 -3.34
CA ALA A 44 13.44 6.73 -1.90
C ALA A 44 12.54 5.55 -1.55
N ALA A 45 12.68 5.01 -0.34
CA ALA A 45 11.84 3.92 0.13
C ALA A 45 11.58 3.99 1.64
N THR A 46 10.40 3.50 2.04
CA THR A 46 10.07 3.18 3.43
C THR A 46 9.94 1.68 3.62
N TYR A 47 10.14 1.21 4.84
CA TYR A 47 10.23 -0.22 5.13
C TYR A 47 9.51 -0.57 6.42
N THR A 48 9.07 -1.81 6.54
CA THR A 48 8.47 -2.34 7.77
C THR A 48 9.33 -2.07 9.01
N GLN A 49 8.67 -1.76 10.12
CA GLN A 49 9.28 -1.67 11.44
C GLN A 49 9.24 -3.00 12.21
N ASN A 50 8.68 -4.07 11.62
CA ASN A 50 8.75 -5.39 12.21
C ASN A 50 10.20 -5.74 12.54
N LYS A 51 10.44 -6.32 13.72
CA LYS A 51 11.79 -6.76 14.14
C LYS A 51 12.29 -7.93 13.31
N VAL A 52 11.38 -8.78 12.85
CA VAL A 52 11.65 -9.85 11.88
C VAL A 52 11.57 -9.23 10.48
N LYS A 53 12.69 -9.15 9.78
CA LYS A 53 12.78 -8.49 8.48
C LYS A 53 13.25 -9.45 7.40
N GLY A 54 12.61 -9.37 6.23
CA GLY A 54 13.07 -10.07 5.04
C GLY A 54 14.46 -9.60 4.59
N ALA A 55 15.28 -10.52 4.15
CA ALA A 55 16.63 -10.25 3.65
C ALA A 55 16.67 -9.22 2.50
N PRO A 56 15.71 -9.20 1.55
CA PRO A 56 15.67 -8.21 0.49
C PRO A 56 15.66 -6.77 0.99
N LEU A 57 15.01 -6.49 2.14
CA LEU A 57 14.99 -5.14 2.70
C LEU A 57 16.37 -4.65 3.13
N THR A 58 17.22 -5.56 3.62
CA THR A 58 18.59 -5.23 4.03
C THR A 58 19.43 -4.87 2.81
N VAL A 59 19.35 -5.64 1.73
CA VAL A 59 20.05 -5.39 0.47
C VAL A 59 19.58 -4.10 -0.17
N THR A 60 18.27 -3.92 -0.32
CA THR A 60 17.68 -2.69 -0.88
C THR A 60 18.06 -1.44 -0.10
N LYS A 61 18.07 -1.50 1.24
CA LYS A 61 18.54 -0.37 2.08
C LYS A 61 20.02 -0.03 1.81
N GLN A 62 20.83 -1.02 1.55
CA GLN A 62 22.25 -0.81 1.24
C GLN A 62 22.40 -0.16 -0.13
N HIS A 63 21.72 -0.64 -1.15
CA HIS A 63 21.75 -0.10 -2.51
C HIS A 63 21.23 1.34 -2.55
N LEU A 64 20.16 1.65 -1.79
CA LEU A 64 19.55 2.98 -1.75
C LEU A 64 20.29 4.00 -0.87
N LYS A 65 21.45 3.70 -0.26
CA LYS A 65 22.19 4.68 0.54
C LYS A 65 22.55 5.95 -0.24
N ASN A 66 22.84 5.81 -1.52
CA ASN A 66 23.13 6.93 -2.42
C ASN A 66 21.88 7.65 -2.94
N GLY A 67 20.66 7.14 -2.66
CA GLY A 67 19.37 7.67 -3.15
C GLY A 67 19.17 7.49 -4.64
N ARG A 68 19.76 6.46 -5.23
CA ARG A 68 19.71 6.16 -6.66
C ARG A 68 19.34 4.71 -6.93
N ALA A 69 18.55 4.49 -7.98
CA ALA A 69 18.27 3.15 -8.51
C ALA A 69 17.79 3.26 -9.95
N ARG A 70 17.75 2.13 -10.65
CA ARG A 70 17.32 2.07 -12.04
C ARG A 70 16.32 0.97 -12.34
N ALA A 71 16.28 -0.07 -11.50
CA ALA A 71 15.33 -1.16 -11.67
C ALA A 71 14.82 -1.69 -10.33
N ILE A 72 13.63 -2.28 -10.35
CA ILE A 72 13.04 -3.01 -9.22
C ILE A 72 12.73 -4.42 -9.71
N ILE A 73 13.30 -5.43 -9.04
CA ILE A 73 12.94 -6.83 -9.23
C ILE A 73 12.21 -7.35 -8.01
N CYS A 74 11.08 -8.02 -8.21
CA CYS A 74 10.26 -8.56 -7.13
C CYS A 74 9.80 -9.97 -7.45
N ASN A 75 9.96 -10.88 -6.51
CA ASN A 75 9.32 -12.19 -6.58
C ASN A 75 8.16 -12.33 -5.60
N SER A 76 7.19 -13.15 -5.98
CA SER A 76 6.12 -13.61 -5.08
C SER A 76 6.15 -15.13 -4.96
N GLY A 77 5.67 -15.66 -3.80
CA GLY A 77 5.71 -17.10 -3.48
C GLY A 77 6.66 -17.45 -2.34
N ASN A 78 7.76 -16.72 -2.18
CA ASN A 78 8.70 -16.86 -1.08
C ASN A 78 9.16 -15.48 -0.60
N ALA A 79 9.03 -15.22 0.69
CA ALA A 79 9.34 -13.92 1.30
C ALA A 79 10.85 -13.68 1.50
N ASN A 80 11.67 -14.71 1.35
CA ASN A 80 13.09 -14.68 1.70
C ASN A 80 13.33 -14.09 3.11
N THR A 81 12.52 -14.56 4.06
CA THR A 81 12.54 -14.15 5.46
C THR A 81 12.83 -15.36 6.32
N CYS A 82 13.67 -15.21 7.35
CA CYS A 82 14.16 -16.28 8.22
C CYS A 82 14.95 -17.36 7.48
N ASN A 83 15.60 -17.04 6.37
CA ASN A 83 16.48 -17.91 5.61
C ASN A 83 17.93 -17.63 5.98
N ALA A 84 18.72 -18.68 6.24
CA ALA A 84 20.13 -18.57 6.67
C ALA A 84 21.01 -17.84 5.62
N ASN A 85 20.73 -18.05 4.33
CA ASN A 85 21.47 -17.45 3.20
C ASN A 85 20.64 -16.37 2.46
N GLY A 86 19.67 -15.76 3.15
CA GLY A 86 18.71 -14.86 2.49
C GLY A 86 19.35 -13.63 1.88
N ILE A 87 20.38 -13.05 2.53
CA ILE A 87 21.10 -11.87 2.02
C ILE A 87 21.93 -12.23 0.79
N GLU A 88 22.63 -13.35 0.81
CA GLU A 88 23.40 -13.86 -0.32
C GLU A 88 22.51 -14.08 -1.55
N LEU A 89 21.35 -14.71 -1.35
CA LEU A 89 20.36 -14.91 -2.42
C LEU A 89 19.82 -13.59 -2.96
N ALA A 90 19.50 -12.64 -2.10
CA ALA A 90 19.01 -11.33 -2.54
C ALA A 90 20.07 -10.57 -3.37
N ASN A 91 21.34 -10.62 -2.97
CA ASN A 91 22.45 -10.04 -3.75
C ASN A 91 22.62 -10.80 -5.09
N GLU A 92 22.54 -12.13 -5.11
CA GLU A 92 22.66 -12.91 -6.34
C GLU A 92 21.52 -12.59 -7.34
N VAL A 93 20.29 -12.35 -6.85
CA VAL A 93 19.17 -11.87 -7.67
C VAL A 93 19.49 -10.51 -8.28
N CYS A 94 20.04 -9.57 -7.50
CA CYS A 94 20.46 -8.26 -8.02
C CYS A 94 21.55 -8.40 -9.09
N ALA A 95 22.55 -9.24 -8.84
CA ALA A 95 23.64 -9.49 -9.79
C ALA A 95 23.14 -10.08 -11.11
N LEU A 96 22.21 -11.05 -11.07
CA LEU A 96 21.59 -11.63 -12.25
C LEU A 96 20.82 -10.59 -13.06
N ALA A 97 19.98 -9.79 -12.39
CA ALA A 97 19.22 -8.72 -13.07
C ALA A 97 20.16 -7.65 -13.67
N ALA A 98 21.14 -7.19 -12.91
CA ALA A 98 22.12 -6.20 -13.36
C ALA A 98 22.90 -6.68 -14.59
N LYS A 99 23.33 -7.94 -14.61
CA LYS A 99 24.04 -8.54 -15.73
C LYS A 99 23.20 -8.54 -17.01
N GLU A 100 21.95 -8.97 -16.94
CA GLU A 100 21.07 -9.05 -18.13
C GLU A 100 20.63 -7.64 -18.61
N LEU A 101 20.52 -6.68 -17.69
CA LEU A 101 20.17 -5.29 -18.01
C LEU A 101 21.38 -4.42 -18.39
N GLY A 102 22.61 -4.88 -18.19
CA GLY A 102 23.82 -4.06 -18.38
C GLY A 102 23.94 -2.91 -17.35
N LEU A 103 23.45 -3.13 -16.12
CA LEU A 103 23.45 -2.17 -15.01
C LEU A 103 24.47 -2.54 -13.93
N LYS A 104 24.64 -1.67 -12.94
CA LYS A 104 25.35 -2.01 -11.69
C LYS A 104 24.39 -2.72 -10.72
N GLU A 105 24.95 -3.60 -9.91
CA GLU A 105 24.17 -4.31 -8.88
C GLU A 105 23.49 -3.33 -7.90
N ASP A 106 24.19 -2.28 -7.49
CA ASP A 106 23.67 -1.24 -6.59
C ASP A 106 22.54 -0.39 -7.20
N ASP A 107 22.33 -0.46 -8.53
CA ASP A 107 21.22 0.22 -9.20
C ASP A 107 19.92 -0.63 -9.19
N ILE A 108 19.98 -1.86 -8.66
CA ILE A 108 18.86 -2.81 -8.58
C ILE A 108 18.26 -2.81 -7.18
N ILE A 109 16.96 -2.59 -7.09
CA ILE A 109 16.15 -2.78 -5.89
C ILE A 109 15.56 -4.18 -5.93
N VAL A 110 15.69 -4.93 -4.84
CA VAL A 110 15.13 -6.28 -4.71
C VAL A 110 14.03 -6.31 -3.66
N ALA A 111 12.93 -6.98 -3.98
CA ALA A 111 11.82 -7.25 -3.08
C ALA A 111 11.36 -8.70 -3.18
N SER A 112 10.77 -9.22 -2.12
CA SER A 112 10.19 -10.57 -2.09
C SER A 112 8.94 -10.56 -1.23
N THR A 113 7.97 -11.41 -1.58
CA THR A 113 6.76 -11.63 -0.79
C THR A 113 6.30 -13.09 -0.91
N GLY A 114 5.53 -13.58 0.06
CA GLY A 114 5.02 -14.94 0.11
C GLY A 114 5.36 -15.61 1.43
N VAL A 115 5.72 -16.91 1.37
CA VAL A 115 5.92 -17.73 2.56
C VAL A 115 7.18 -17.35 3.32
N ILE A 116 7.07 -17.33 4.64
CA ILE A 116 8.17 -17.07 5.58
C ILE A 116 8.77 -18.41 6.02
N GLY A 117 10.11 -18.47 6.20
CA GLY A 117 10.81 -19.61 6.79
C GLY A 117 10.98 -20.84 5.86
N GLN A 118 10.67 -20.69 4.58
CA GLN A 118 10.97 -21.70 3.58
C GLN A 118 12.26 -21.36 2.82
N PRO A 119 13.15 -22.34 2.57
CA PRO A 119 14.32 -22.13 1.72
C PRO A 119 13.89 -21.61 0.33
N MET A 120 14.58 -20.60 -0.17
CA MET A 120 14.38 -20.09 -1.52
C MET A 120 15.48 -20.60 -2.45
N SER A 121 15.10 -21.10 -3.64
CA SER A 121 16.07 -21.46 -4.69
C SER A 121 16.38 -20.23 -5.56
N ILE A 122 17.62 -20.13 -6.01
CA ILE A 122 18.04 -19.15 -7.02
C ILE A 122 17.73 -19.60 -8.45
N ASP A 123 17.47 -20.89 -8.67
CA ASP A 123 17.31 -21.47 -10.02
C ASP A 123 16.19 -20.82 -10.84
N PRO A 124 14.99 -20.54 -10.28
CA PRO A 124 13.95 -19.83 -11.03
C PRO A 124 14.42 -18.49 -11.60
N PHE A 125 15.25 -17.77 -10.88
CA PHE A 125 15.80 -16.49 -11.34
C PHE A 125 16.85 -16.72 -12.46
N LYS A 126 17.76 -17.70 -12.30
CA LYS A 126 18.76 -18.04 -13.31
C LYS A 126 18.13 -18.45 -14.63
N ASP A 127 17.11 -19.28 -14.55
CA ASP A 127 16.48 -19.89 -15.73
C ASP A 127 15.63 -18.88 -16.51
N HIS A 128 15.01 -17.88 -15.81
CA HIS A 128 14.01 -16.98 -16.42
C HIS A 128 14.42 -15.52 -16.49
N MET A 129 15.58 -15.09 -15.96
CA MET A 129 16.00 -13.69 -15.96
C MET A 129 16.08 -13.11 -17.37
N LYS A 130 16.63 -13.87 -18.31
CA LYS A 130 16.73 -13.45 -19.72
C LYS A 130 15.36 -13.29 -20.39
N GLU A 131 14.41 -14.18 -20.10
CA GLU A 131 13.03 -14.08 -20.59
C GLU A 131 12.36 -12.84 -20.02
N LEU A 132 12.49 -12.61 -18.68
CA LEU A 132 11.94 -11.48 -17.98
C LEU A 132 12.41 -10.15 -18.58
N VAL A 133 13.72 -9.99 -18.80
CA VAL A 133 14.31 -8.79 -19.39
C VAL A 133 13.90 -8.60 -20.85
N LYS A 134 13.88 -9.68 -21.64
CA LYS A 134 13.47 -9.61 -23.06
C LYS A 134 12.00 -9.19 -23.24
N GLY A 135 11.16 -9.50 -22.27
CA GLY A 135 9.73 -9.16 -22.29
C GLY A 135 9.39 -7.75 -21.79
N LEU A 136 10.39 -6.96 -21.37
CA LEU A 136 10.15 -5.57 -20.95
C LEU A 136 9.49 -4.74 -22.05
N ASN A 137 8.41 -4.06 -21.69
CA ASN A 137 7.69 -3.20 -22.62
C ASN A 137 6.94 -2.08 -21.87
N VAL A 138 6.52 -1.05 -22.60
CA VAL A 138 5.83 0.13 -22.05
C VAL A 138 4.39 -0.15 -21.63
N ASP A 139 3.81 -1.26 -22.02
CA ASP A 139 2.47 -1.72 -21.64
C ASP A 139 2.53 -2.83 -20.56
N GLY A 140 3.72 -3.13 -20.04
CA GLY A 140 3.98 -4.28 -19.16
C GLY A 140 3.60 -4.08 -17.69
N SER A 141 3.04 -2.94 -17.31
CA SER A 141 2.70 -2.64 -15.92
C SER A 141 1.73 -3.65 -15.31
N HIS A 142 0.69 -4.02 -16.06
CA HIS A 142 -0.31 -4.99 -15.62
C HIS A 142 0.31 -6.37 -15.34
N ASP A 143 1.23 -6.82 -16.20
CA ASP A 143 1.96 -8.06 -16.03
C ASP A 143 2.85 -8.03 -14.79
N ALA A 144 3.55 -6.91 -14.55
CA ALA A 144 4.34 -6.71 -13.36
C ALA A 144 3.46 -6.70 -12.09
N CYS A 145 2.29 -6.08 -12.14
CA CYS A 145 1.33 -6.09 -11.03
C CYS A 145 0.91 -7.51 -10.65
N TYR A 146 0.55 -8.35 -11.63
CA TYR A 146 0.24 -9.77 -11.36
C TYR A 146 1.41 -10.55 -10.79
N GLY A 147 2.63 -10.24 -11.17
CA GLY A 147 3.83 -10.93 -10.69
C GLY A 147 4.17 -10.68 -9.22
N ILE A 148 3.66 -9.59 -8.62
CA ILE A 148 3.86 -9.29 -7.20
C ILE A 148 2.70 -9.76 -6.30
N MET A 149 1.52 -10.06 -6.85
CA MET A 149 0.34 -10.47 -6.09
C MET A 149 0.57 -11.80 -5.36
N THR A 150 -0.09 -11.97 -4.20
CA THR A 150 -0.09 -13.23 -3.43
C THR A 150 -1.49 -13.82 -3.32
N THR A 151 -2.21 -13.47 -2.28
CA THR A 151 -3.61 -13.83 -2.05
C THR A 151 -4.57 -12.81 -2.65
N ASP A 152 -4.05 -11.73 -3.18
CA ASP A 152 -4.81 -10.69 -3.88
C ASP A 152 -5.74 -11.28 -4.93
N THR A 153 -6.98 -10.77 -5.02
CA THR A 153 -7.97 -11.17 -6.03
C THR A 153 -8.06 -10.15 -7.17
N GLN A 154 -7.66 -8.89 -6.90
CA GLN A 154 -7.70 -7.80 -7.86
C GLN A 154 -6.33 -7.11 -7.99
N PRO A 155 -5.88 -6.80 -9.21
CA PRO A 155 -4.67 -6.00 -9.42
C PRO A 155 -4.91 -4.57 -8.92
N LYS A 156 -3.90 -4.01 -8.24
CA LYS A 156 -3.90 -2.63 -7.75
C LYS A 156 -2.89 -1.83 -8.54
N GLU A 157 -3.38 -1.11 -9.54
CA GLU A 157 -2.60 -0.42 -10.53
C GLU A 157 -3.25 0.94 -10.85
N TYR A 158 -2.52 2.05 -10.61
CA TYR A 158 -3.01 3.42 -10.80
C TYR A 158 -1.96 4.32 -11.43
N ALA A 159 -2.40 5.36 -12.14
CA ALA A 159 -1.52 6.40 -12.64
C ALA A 159 -2.25 7.74 -12.76
N VAL A 160 -1.50 8.84 -12.63
CA VAL A 160 -2.03 10.20 -12.79
C VAL A 160 -1.13 11.06 -13.66
N GLU A 161 -1.75 11.97 -14.42
CA GLU A 161 -1.13 13.12 -15.08
C GLU A 161 -1.41 14.39 -14.27
N PHE A 162 -0.38 15.19 -14.07
CA PHE A 162 -0.48 16.51 -13.44
C PHE A 162 0.49 17.49 -14.10
N LYS A 163 0.51 18.75 -13.66
CA LYS A 163 1.39 19.77 -14.23
C LYS A 163 2.24 20.45 -13.16
N LEU A 164 3.52 20.61 -13.48
CA LEU A 164 4.45 21.50 -12.77
C LEU A 164 4.74 22.70 -13.67
N GLY A 165 4.10 23.82 -13.40
CA GLY A 165 4.03 24.94 -14.33
C GLY A 165 3.36 24.52 -15.65
N ASN A 166 4.09 24.60 -16.75
CA ASN A 166 3.62 24.19 -18.08
C ASN A 166 4.04 22.75 -18.45
N VAL A 167 4.83 22.08 -17.61
CA VAL A 167 5.34 20.73 -17.89
C VAL A 167 4.33 19.69 -17.42
N LYS A 168 3.98 18.76 -18.30
CA LYS A 168 3.21 17.56 -17.95
C LYS A 168 4.13 16.58 -17.24
N CYS A 169 3.65 16.05 -16.14
CA CYS A 169 4.34 15.05 -15.33
C CYS A 169 3.39 13.90 -15.01
N HIS A 170 3.97 12.75 -14.75
CA HIS A 170 3.21 11.54 -14.46
C HIS A 170 3.75 10.84 -13.20
N ILE A 171 2.85 10.22 -12.47
CA ILE A 171 3.15 9.23 -11.45
C ILE A 171 2.33 7.99 -11.76
N GLY A 172 2.95 6.82 -11.68
CA GLY A 172 2.28 5.55 -11.82
C GLY A 172 2.70 4.59 -10.72
N ALA A 173 1.83 3.63 -10.39
CA ALA A 173 2.11 2.71 -9.30
C ALA A 173 1.42 1.36 -9.48
N ILE A 174 2.04 0.33 -8.89
CA ILE A 174 1.42 -0.96 -8.63
C ILE A 174 1.61 -1.31 -7.15
N ALA A 175 0.65 -2.03 -6.58
CA ALA A 175 0.76 -2.55 -5.22
C ALA A 175 0.15 -3.95 -5.08
N LYS A 176 0.58 -4.66 -4.06
CA LYS A 176 -0.03 -5.90 -3.57
C LYS A 176 -0.27 -5.82 -2.07
N GLY A 177 -1.30 -6.48 -1.63
CA GLY A 177 -1.66 -6.64 -0.24
C GLY A 177 -3.12 -7.07 -0.12
N SER A 178 -3.38 -8.10 0.70
CA SER A 178 -4.69 -8.66 0.96
C SER A 178 -4.77 -9.24 2.38
N GLY A 179 -3.78 -9.99 2.84
CA GLY A 179 -3.58 -10.45 4.22
C GLY A 179 -2.25 -10.01 4.81
N MET A 180 -2.12 -10.13 6.14
CA MET A 180 -1.02 -9.60 6.95
C MET A 180 -0.84 -8.10 6.72
N ILE A 181 -1.95 -7.34 6.90
CA ILE A 181 -2.00 -5.90 6.61
C ILE A 181 -2.37 -5.11 7.88
N HIS A 182 -1.36 -4.57 8.53
CA HIS A 182 -1.45 -3.54 9.57
C HIS A 182 -0.18 -2.70 9.58
N PRO A 183 -0.04 -1.73 8.67
CA PRO A 183 1.19 -0.97 8.53
C PRO A 183 1.56 -0.16 9.78
N ASN A 184 2.84 -0.28 10.14
CA ASN A 184 3.56 0.71 10.92
C ASN A 184 4.83 1.03 10.14
N MET A 185 4.76 1.99 9.21
CA MET A 185 5.76 2.35 8.19
C MET A 185 5.88 1.34 7.02
N ALA A 186 4.76 0.83 6.51
CA ALA A 186 4.46 0.02 5.34
C ALA A 186 4.14 -1.46 5.64
N THR A 187 2.94 -1.95 5.22
CA THR A 187 2.52 -3.37 5.30
C THR A 187 2.02 -3.84 3.94
N MET A 188 2.84 -3.75 2.91
CA MET A 188 2.53 -4.16 1.54
C MET A 188 3.78 -4.02 0.69
N LEU A 189 3.74 -4.45 -0.55
CA LEU A 189 4.70 -3.99 -1.54
C LEU A 189 3.99 -2.99 -2.46
N ALA A 190 4.54 -1.78 -2.55
CA ALA A 190 4.12 -0.78 -3.52
C ALA A 190 5.34 -0.22 -4.24
N PHE A 191 5.27 -0.19 -5.55
CA PHE A 191 6.28 0.36 -6.41
C PHE A 191 5.67 1.52 -7.18
N VAL A 192 6.29 2.68 -7.03
CA VAL A 192 5.86 3.94 -7.65
C VAL A 192 6.95 4.43 -8.59
N THR A 193 6.56 4.84 -9.77
CA THR A 193 7.42 5.47 -10.77
C THR A 193 6.97 6.89 -11.02
N SER A 194 7.91 7.77 -11.38
CA SER A 194 7.61 9.14 -11.77
C SER A 194 8.63 9.64 -12.78
N ASP A 195 8.19 10.50 -13.70
CA ASP A 195 9.10 11.19 -14.63
C ASP A 195 9.56 12.56 -14.14
N VAL A 196 9.21 12.95 -12.91
CA VAL A 196 9.58 14.24 -12.30
C VAL A 196 11.07 14.30 -11.92
N ALA A 197 11.71 15.43 -12.18
CA ALA A 197 13.03 15.76 -11.63
C ALA A 197 12.89 16.29 -10.20
N ILE A 198 13.45 15.56 -9.21
CA ILE A 198 13.38 15.89 -7.78
C ILE A 198 14.70 15.54 -7.08
N SER A 199 15.05 16.26 -6.01
CA SER A 199 16.21 15.91 -5.20
C SER A 199 15.93 14.74 -4.26
N LYS A 200 16.97 14.06 -3.81
CA LYS A 200 16.88 12.95 -2.85
C LYS A 200 16.16 13.38 -1.58
N GLU A 201 16.56 14.48 -1.00
CA GLU A 201 16.06 15.01 0.27
C GLU A 201 14.56 15.32 0.20
N CYS A 202 14.13 15.94 -0.92
CA CYS A 202 12.72 16.24 -1.14
C CYS A 202 11.90 14.95 -1.37
N LEU A 203 12.43 13.99 -2.13
CA LEU A 203 11.72 12.73 -2.39
C LEU A 203 11.59 11.90 -1.10
N GLU A 204 12.66 11.75 -0.32
CA GLU A 204 12.64 11.04 0.97
C GLU A 204 11.61 11.67 1.93
N ALA A 205 11.63 13.00 2.08
CA ALA A 205 10.67 13.71 2.93
C ALA A 205 9.21 13.47 2.46
N MET A 206 8.97 13.60 1.15
CA MET A 206 7.64 13.42 0.55
C MET A 206 7.10 12.00 0.76
N VAL A 207 7.93 10.99 0.55
CA VAL A 207 7.56 9.58 0.73
C VAL A 207 7.17 9.31 2.19
N HIS A 208 7.92 9.82 3.15
CA HIS A 208 7.57 9.67 4.57
C HIS A 208 6.25 10.38 4.93
N GLU A 209 6.06 11.62 4.49
CA GLU A 209 4.82 12.38 4.75
C GLU A 209 3.60 11.66 4.17
N VAL A 210 3.68 11.16 2.92
CA VAL A 210 2.54 10.49 2.26
C VAL A 210 2.22 9.13 2.87
N VAL A 211 3.24 8.33 3.20
CA VAL A 211 3.02 7.01 3.82
C VAL A 211 2.29 7.10 5.15
N ASP A 212 2.60 8.12 5.93
CA ASP A 212 2.01 8.34 7.27
C ASP A 212 0.50 8.59 7.22
N ASP A 213 0.03 9.23 6.15
CA ASP A 213 -1.37 9.59 5.96
C ASP A 213 -2.14 8.62 5.04
N THR A 214 -1.45 7.62 4.46
CA THR A 214 -2.05 6.65 3.52
C THR A 214 -1.84 5.22 3.99
N PHE A 215 -0.75 4.57 3.60
CA PHE A 215 -0.53 3.15 3.91
C PHE A 215 -0.50 2.86 5.41
N ASN A 216 0.06 3.73 6.25
CA ASN A 216 0.02 3.55 7.71
C ASN A 216 -1.39 3.65 8.30
N MET A 217 -2.36 4.09 7.51
CA MET A 217 -3.76 4.21 7.90
C MET A 217 -4.64 3.06 7.39
N VAL A 218 -4.04 1.96 6.90
CA VAL A 218 -4.76 0.75 6.47
C VAL A 218 -4.69 -0.34 7.53
N SER A 219 -5.72 -1.19 7.66
CA SER A 219 -5.64 -2.47 8.37
C SER A 219 -6.64 -3.48 7.81
N VAL A 220 -6.17 -4.72 7.56
CA VAL A 220 -7.02 -5.87 7.24
C VAL A 220 -7.18 -6.77 8.47
N ASP A 221 -6.10 -7.18 9.11
CA ASP A 221 -6.10 -8.21 10.16
C ASP A 221 -5.29 -7.86 11.42
N GLY A 222 -4.67 -6.69 11.44
CA GLY A 222 -3.88 -6.24 12.59
C GLY A 222 -2.43 -6.76 12.61
N ASP A 223 -2.03 -7.57 11.64
CA ASP A 223 -0.69 -8.18 11.58
C ASP A 223 0.26 -7.40 10.68
N THR A 224 1.43 -7.01 11.23
CA THR A 224 2.47 -6.28 10.49
C THR A 224 3.42 -7.26 9.80
N SER A 225 3.52 -7.17 8.48
CA SER A 225 4.37 -8.04 7.65
C SER A 225 5.86 -7.81 7.88
N THR A 226 6.65 -8.78 7.45
CA THR A 226 8.13 -8.79 7.54
C THR A 226 8.82 -8.16 6.34
N ASN A 227 8.10 -7.92 5.24
CA ASN A 227 8.69 -7.58 3.93
C ASN A 227 8.21 -6.28 3.32
N ASP A 228 7.42 -5.51 4.06
CA ASP A 228 6.76 -4.33 3.53
C ASP A 228 7.73 -3.27 3.07
N MET A 229 7.44 -2.72 1.90
CA MET A 229 8.21 -1.65 1.30
C MET A 229 7.34 -0.81 0.35
N LEU A 230 7.34 0.51 0.52
CA LEU A 230 7.03 1.45 -0.54
C LEU A 230 8.35 1.93 -1.14
N CYS A 231 8.51 1.82 -2.45
CA CYS A 231 9.65 2.35 -3.18
C CYS A 231 9.20 3.27 -4.30
N VAL A 232 9.81 4.45 -4.39
CA VAL A 232 9.56 5.46 -5.43
C VAL A 232 10.81 5.67 -6.27
N LEU A 233 10.68 5.53 -7.59
CA LEU A 233 11.71 5.87 -8.58
C LEU A 233 11.27 7.10 -9.39
N SER A 234 12.11 8.14 -9.46
CA SER A 234 11.83 9.38 -10.19
C SER A 234 12.99 9.71 -11.14
N ASN A 235 12.79 9.55 -12.47
CA ASN A 235 13.86 9.59 -13.46
C ASN A 235 14.13 10.98 -14.06
N GLY A 236 13.23 11.96 -13.87
CA GLY A 236 13.41 13.33 -14.35
C GLY A 236 13.14 13.55 -15.85
N MET A 237 12.61 12.56 -16.56
CA MET A 237 12.40 12.63 -18.00
C MET A 237 11.27 13.58 -18.42
N ALA A 238 10.41 14.04 -17.49
CA ALA A 238 9.45 15.10 -17.74
C ALA A 238 10.12 16.45 -18.02
N GLN A 239 11.40 16.62 -17.64
CA GLN A 239 12.18 17.84 -17.87
C GLN A 239 11.62 19.09 -17.17
N ASN A 240 10.92 18.89 -16.05
CA ASN A 240 10.54 20.00 -15.17
C ASN A 240 11.76 20.59 -14.46
N ASN A 241 11.65 21.83 -13.97
CA ASN A 241 12.63 22.38 -13.04
C ASN A 241 12.74 21.46 -11.83
N LYS A 242 13.97 21.02 -11.51
CA LYS A 242 14.21 20.07 -10.42
C LYS A 242 13.69 20.61 -9.10
N ILE A 243 12.83 19.84 -8.43
CA ILE A 243 12.31 20.14 -7.10
C ILE A 243 13.45 19.93 -6.09
N VAL A 244 13.87 21.01 -5.43
CA VAL A 244 14.96 21.00 -4.44
C VAL A 244 14.55 21.63 -3.10
N LEU A 245 13.34 22.19 -3.03
CA LEU A 245 12.75 22.83 -1.86
C LEU A 245 11.29 22.41 -1.70
N LYS A 246 10.74 22.51 -0.51
CA LYS A 246 9.32 22.27 -0.22
C LYS A 246 8.47 23.49 -0.61
N ASP A 247 8.46 23.79 -1.90
CA ASP A 247 7.70 24.88 -2.52
C ASP A 247 6.37 24.40 -3.12
N GLN A 248 5.74 25.22 -3.97
CA GLN A 248 4.49 24.89 -4.65
C GLN A 248 4.64 23.62 -5.53
N SER A 249 5.76 23.45 -6.23
CA SER A 249 6.01 22.27 -7.08
C SER A 249 6.10 21.00 -6.25
N TYR A 250 6.75 21.07 -5.08
CA TYR A 250 6.78 19.98 -4.11
C TYR A 250 5.37 19.59 -3.66
N ASN A 251 4.53 20.57 -3.28
CA ASN A 251 3.18 20.30 -2.81
C ASN A 251 2.31 19.69 -3.91
N ILE A 252 2.39 20.18 -5.15
CA ILE A 252 1.64 19.60 -6.28
C ILE A 252 2.04 18.13 -6.52
N MET A 253 3.34 17.81 -6.50
CA MET A 253 3.81 16.42 -6.66
C MET A 253 3.40 15.57 -5.45
N LYS A 254 3.45 16.12 -4.24
CA LYS A 254 3.02 15.43 -3.02
C LYS A 254 1.53 15.09 -3.08
N ASP A 255 0.69 16.00 -3.51
CA ASP A 255 -0.76 15.77 -3.66
C ASP A 255 -1.04 14.67 -4.70
N ALA A 256 -0.25 14.63 -5.78
CA ALA A 256 -0.37 13.58 -6.79
C ALA A 256 0.09 12.21 -6.25
N LEU A 257 1.18 12.16 -5.50
CA LEU A 257 1.65 10.94 -4.84
C LEU A 257 0.67 10.47 -3.76
N TYR A 258 0.14 11.42 -2.97
CA TYR A 258 -0.89 11.13 -1.96
C TYR A 258 -2.12 10.48 -2.60
N HIS A 259 -2.65 11.06 -3.67
CA HIS A 259 -3.82 10.52 -4.37
C HIS A 259 -3.58 9.08 -4.84
N ILE A 260 -2.43 8.77 -5.45
CA ILE A 260 -2.07 7.41 -5.87
C ILE A 260 -2.00 6.47 -4.65
N CYS A 261 -1.30 6.87 -3.58
CA CYS A 261 -1.14 6.05 -2.39
C CYS A 261 -2.46 5.83 -1.66
N GLU A 262 -3.37 6.81 -1.66
CA GLU A 262 -4.72 6.69 -1.14
C GLU A 262 -5.53 5.65 -1.93
N GLN A 263 -5.52 5.71 -3.27
CA GLN A 263 -6.23 4.74 -4.11
C GLN A 263 -5.70 3.31 -3.89
N LEU A 264 -4.37 3.16 -3.80
CA LEU A 264 -3.75 1.87 -3.47
C LEU A 264 -4.16 1.37 -2.08
N SER A 265 -4.19 2.26 -1.07
CA SER A 265 -4.60 1.95 0.30
C SER A 265 -6.04 1.47 0.39
N ARG A 266 -6.96 2.17 -0.30
CA ARG A 266 -8.36 1.76 -0.45
C ARG A 266 -8.48 0.41 -1.16
N GLY A 267 -7.73 0.23 -2.25
CA GLY A 267 -7.70 -1.03 -3.00
C GLY A 267 -7.20 -2.22 -2.18
N ILE A 268 -6.19 -2.02 -1.34
CA ILE A 268 -5.67 -3.04 -0.41
C ILE A 268 -6.73 -3.40 0.64
N ALA A 269 -7.38 -2.41 1.26
CA ALA A 269 -8.42 -2.63 2.25
C ALA A 269 -9.64 -3.33 1.63
N LYS A 270 -10.07 -2.92 0.44
CA LYS A 270 -11.23 -3.48 -0.27
C LYS A 270 -11.00 -4.94 -0.69
N ASP A 271 -9.76 -5.29 -1.07
CA ASP A 271 -9.35 -6.64 -1.47
C ASP A 271 -8.76 -7.44 -0.29
N GLY A 272 -9.10 -7.08 0.95
CA GLY A 272 -8.72 -7.84 2.14
C GLY A 272 -9.18 -9.31 2.05
N GLU A 273 -8.39 -10.26 2.56
CA GLU A 273 -8.70 -11.70 2.48
C GLU A 273 -10.12 -11.99 3.00
N GLY A 274 -10.98 -12.48 2.10
CA GLY A 274 -12.38 -12.79 2.40
C GLY A 274 -13.28 -11.59 2.69
N ALA A 275 -12.82 -10.36 2.48
CA ALA A 275 -13.60 -9.15 2.73
C ALA A 275 -14.81 -9.03 1.78
N THR A 276 -15.91 -8.50 2.29
CA THR A 276 -17.10 -8.15 1.52
C THR A 276 -17.38 -6.65 1.50
N LYS A 277 -16.69 -5.87 2.36
CA LYS A 277 -16.91 -4.42 2.50
C LYS A 277 -15.60 -3.67 2.67
N LEU A 278 -15.48 -2.54 1.98
CA LEU A 278 -14.51 -1.50 2.31
C LEU A 278 -15.09 -0.64 3.44
N LEU A 279 -14.32 -0.46 4.50
CA LEU A 279 -14.64 0.41 5.63
C LEU A 279 -13.71 1.62 5.59
N THR A 280 -14.29 2.83 5.52
CA THR A 280 -13.56 4.09 5.60
C THR A 280 -13.93 4.80 6.90
N CYS A 281 -12.99 4.93 7.83
CA CYS A 281 -13.20 5.64 9.09
C CYS A 281 -12.65 7.05 8.99
N ASN A 282 -13.55 8.03 8.96
CA ASN A 282 -13.25 9.45 8.91
C ASN A 282 -13.42 10.05 10.31
N VAL A 283 -12.33 10.48 10.92
CA VAL A 283 -12.33 11.18 12.22
C VAL A 283 -12.10 12.65 11.99
N LYS A 284 -12.92 13.49 12.58
CA LYS A 284 -12.85 14.94 12.47
C LYS A 284 -12.77 15.61 13.83
N ASN A 285 -12.27 16.86 13.83
CA ASN A 285 -12.24 17.74 14.98
C ASN A 285 -11.56 17.15 16.22
N ALA A 286 -10.43 16.42 16.05
CA ALA A 286 -9.58 15.94 17.13
C ALA A 286 -8.68 17.05 17.68
N LYS A 287 -8.21 16.93 18.93
CA LYS A 287 -7.25 17.85 19.55
C LYS A 287 -5.93 17.92 18.79
N THR A 288 -5.45 16.76 18.36
CA THR A 288 -4.21 16.63 17.58
C THR A 288 -4.41 15.69 16.39
N LEU A 289 -3.57 15.82 15.36
CA LEU A 289 -3.53 14.88 14.23
C LEU A 289 -3.28 13.44 14.71
N GLN A 290 -2.43 13.27 15.74
CA GLN A 290 -2.12 11.95 16.28
C GLN A 290 -3.35 11.30 16.93
N ASP A 291 -4.15 12.06 17.69
CA ASP A 291 -5.40 11.56 18.28
C ASP A 291 -6.40 11.13 17.20
N ALA A 292 -6.55 11.95 16.14
CA ALA A 292 -7.39 11.58 15.00
C ALA A 292 -6.98 10.24 14.38
N LYS A 293 -5.67 10.06 14.12
CA LYS A 293 -5.10 8.82 13.56
C LYS A 293 -5.31 7.63 14.49
N ILE A 294 -5.05 7.78 15.77
CA ILE A 294 -5.22 6.73 16.78
C ILE A 294 -6.67 6.26 16.81
N VAL A 295 -7.63 7.18 16.89
CA VAL A 295 -9.06 6.86 16.89
C VAL A 295 -9.46 6.14 15.61
N ALA A 296 -9.12 6.68 14.44
CA ALA A 296 -9.46 6.07 13.16
C ALA A 296 -8.93 4.63 13.05
N LYS A 297 -7.66 4.44 13.39
CA LYS A 297 -7.02 3.10 13.39
C LYS A 297 -7.66 2.16 14.42
N SER A 298 -7.97 2.63 15.62
CA SER A 298 -8.59 1.81 16.68
C SER A 298 -9.93 1.24 16.21
N VAL A 299 -10.75 2.05 15.55
CA VAL A 299 -12.07 1.60 15.06
C VAL A 299 -11.92 0.55 13.96
N ILE A 300 -11.13 0.80 12.90
CA ILE A 300 -10.98 -0.15 11.78
C ILE A 300 -10.26 -1.45 12.16
N THR A 301 -9.52 -1.48 13.25
CA THR A 301 -8.84 -2.69 13.75
C THR A 301 -9.68 -3.48 14.76
N SER A 302 -10.77 -2.93 15.26
CA SER A 302 -11.66 -3.60 16.21
C SER A 302 -12.32 -4.83 15.58
N THR A 303 -11.91 -6.02 16.01
CA THR A 303 -12.48 -7.31 15.56
C THR A 303 -14.00 -7.36 15.73
N LEU A 304 -14.51 -6.86 16.88
CA LEU A 304 -15.95 -6.83 17.15
C LEU A 304 -16.69 -5.88 16.21
N PHE A 305 -16.11 -4.71 15.91
CA PHE A 305 -16.71 -3.77 14.96
C PHE A 305 -16.70 -4.34 13.53
N LYS A 306 -15.59 -4.90 13.08
CA LYS A 306 -15.48 -5.54 11.75
C LYS A 306 -16.49 -6.68 11.58
N ALA A 307 -16.73 -7.49 12.63
CA ALA A 307 -17.75 -8.54 12.62
C ALA A 307 -19.18 -7.96 12.57
N ALA A 308 -19.44 -6.82 13.23
CA ALA A 308 -20.72 -6.12 13.13
C ALA A 308 -20.99 -5.63 11.70
N MET A 309 -19.98 -5.07 11.04
CA MET A 309 -20.10 -4.62 9.63
C MET A 309 -20.40 -5.77 8.67
N PHE A 310 -19.78 -6.94 8.87
CA PHE A 310 -20.14 -8.16 8.15
C PHE A 310 -21.60 -8.55 8.39
N GLY A 311 -22.04 -8.50 9.66
CA GLY A 311 -23.42 -8.78 10.06
C GLY A 311 -24.44 -7.69 9.69
N ARG A 312 -24.00 -6.59 9.11
CA ARG A 312 -24.82 -5.41 8.80
C ARG A 312 -25.55 -4.84 10.03
N ASP A 313 -24.86 -4.87 11.17
CA ASP A 313 -25.34 -4.40 12.48
C ASP A 313 -24.77 -2.98 12.72
N ALA A 314 -25.65 -1.98 12.83
CA ALA A 314 -25.30 -0.59 13.12
C ALA A 314 -24.83 -0.40 14.59
N ASN A 315 -23.88 -1.22 15.00
CA ASN A 315 -23.42 -1.34 16.38
C ASN A 315 -22.53 -0.18 16.82
N TRP A 316 -23.13 0.98 17.06
CA TRP A 316 -22.45 2.16 17.56
C TRP A 316 -21.71 1.93 18.89
N GLY A 317 -22.22 1.02 19.73
CA GLY A 317 -21.57 0.68 21.00
C GLY A 317 -20.18 0.08 20.81
N ARG A 318 -19.97 -0.73 19.76
CA ARG A 318 -18.64 -1.27 19.41
C ARG A 318 -17.71 -0.19 18.88
N ILE A 319 -18.24 0.81 18.18
CA ILE A 319 -17.46 1.97 17.72
C ILE A 319 -17.00 2.79 18.93
N LEU A 320 -17.93 3.18 19.84
CA LEU A 320 -17.56 3.90 21.05
C LEU A 320 -16.60 3.11 21.95
N CYS A 321 -16.79 1.80 22.05
CA CYS A 321 -15.85 0.93 22.77
C CYS A 321 -14.45 1.03 22.17
N ALA A 322 -14.32 0.97 20.82
CA ALA A 322 -13.04 1.09 20.13
C ALA A 322 -12.40 2.48 20.31
N ILE A 323 -13.19 3.54 20.33
CA ILE A 323 -12.72 4.89 20.65
C ILE A 323 -12.26 4.95 22.13
N GLY A 324 -13.03 4.37 23.04
CA GLY A 324 -12.79 4.48 24.48
C GLY A 324 -11.56 3.74 25.00
N TYR A 325 -11.10 2.66 24.32
CA TYR A 325 -9.85 1.99 24.67
C TYR A 325 -8.65 2.45 23.80
N SER A 326 -8.87 3.38 22.88
CA SER A 326 -7.77 4.00 22.15
C SER A 326 -6.91 4.86 23.10
N ASP A 327 -5.64 5.00 22.81
CA ASP A 327 -4.73 5.86 23.61
C ASP A 327 -4.86 7.36 23.26
N ALA A 328 -5.96 7.78 22.61
CA ALA A 328 -6.20 9.17 22.22
C ALA A 328 -6.71 10.02 23.38
N ASP A 329 -6.28 11.27 23.44
CA ASP A 329 -6.83 12.27 24.38
C ASP A 329 -8.12 12.87 23.81
N LEU A 330 -9.27 12.45 24.33
CA LEU A 330 -10.59 12.90 23.89
C LEU A 330 -11.61 12.92 25.03
N ASP A 331 -12.70 13.68 24.84
CA ASP A 331 -13.88 13.64 25.71
C ASP A 331 -15.00 12.85 25.01
N ILE A 332 -15.28 11.64 25.52
CA ILE A 332 -16.29 10.75 24.94
C ILE A 332 -17.69 11.39 24.92
N ASN A 333 -18.00 12.33 25.83
CA ASN A 333 -19.29 13.02 25.90
C ASN A 333 -19.49 14.05 24.76
N LYS A 334 -18.49 14.27 23.92
CA LYS A 334 -18.58 15.12 22.75
C LYS A 334 -18.74 14.34 21.44
N VAL A 335 -18.46 13.02 21.47
CA VAL A 335 -18.36 12.18 20.28
C VAL A 335 -19.72 11.98 19.63
N SER A 336 -19.76 12.21 18.30
CA SER A 336 -20.90 11.89 17.44
C SER A 336 -20.49 10.90 16.36
N VAL A 337 -21.37 9.98 15.97
CA VAL A 337 -21.08 8.95 14.96
C VAL A 337 -22.23 8.85 13.97
N THR A 338 -21.87 8.86 12.68
CA THR A 338 -22.77 8.60 11.54
C THR A 338 -22.19 7.50 10.67
N LEU A 339 -22.97 6.47 10.37
CA LEU A 339 -22.64 5.47 9.36
C LEU A 339 -23.26 5.90 8.04
N ALA A 340 -22.50 5.84 6.95
CA ALA A 340 -22.92 6.32 5.65
C ALA A 340 -22.56 5.33 4.53
N SER A 341 -23.34 5.33 3.47
CA SER A 341 -23.07 4.60 2.23
C SER A 341 -23.82 5.26 1.05
N SER A 342 -23.70 4.67 -0.14
CA SER A 342 -24.50 5.11 -1.31
C SER A 342 -26.01 5.04 -1.09
N ALA A 343 -26.48 4.22 -0.14
CA ALA A 343 -27.89 4.03 0.19
C ALA A 343 -28.44 5.02 1.24
N GLY A 344 -27.56 5.84 1.84
CA GLY A 344 -27.93 6.90 2.79
C GLY A 344 -27.13 6.88 4.08
N ASP A 345 -27.43 7.85 4.94
CA ASP A 345 -26.73 8.12 6.19
C ASP A 345 -27.60 7.73 7.40
N ILE A 346 -26.99 7.15 8.42
CA ILE A 346 -27.61 6.76 9.68
C ILE A 346 -26.82 7.39 10.82
N HIS A 347 -27.43 8.37 11.48
CA HIS A 347 -26.88 8.94 12.71
C HIS A 347 -27.17 8.00 13.88
N VAL A 348 -26.15 7.45 14.51
CA VAL A 348 -26.27 6.37 15.50
C VAL A 348 -25.85 6.77 16.90
N CYS A 349 -25.06 7.86 17.02
CA CYS A 349 -24.59 8.36 18.32
C CYS A 349 -24.42 9.85 18.32
N GLU A 350 -24.86 10.50 19.39
CA GLU A 350 -24.73 11.93 19.63
C GLU A 350 -24.24 12.16 21.07
N LYS A 351 -23.19 12.97 21.23
CA LYS A 351 -22.61 13.30 22.56
C LYS A 351 -22.33 12.06 23.41
N GLY A 352 -21.74 11.03 22.79
CA GLY A 352 -21.39 9.78 23.48
C GLY A 352 -22.56 8.88 23.81
N MET A 353 -23.78 9.21 23.39
CA MET A 353 -24.99 8.43 23.67
C MET A 353 -25.65 7.96 22.38
N GLY A 354 -26.22 6.75 22.40
CA GLY A 354 -27.01 6.24 21.29
C GLY A 354 -28.26 7.07 21.04
N VAL A 355 -28.59 7.25 19.78
CA VAL A 355 -29.83 7.91 19.34
C VAL A 355 -30.75 6.86 18.70
N ILE A 356 -32.06 7.14 18.70
CA ILE A 356 -33.04 6.27 18.01
C ILE A 356 -32.89 6.47 16.52
N PHE A 357 -32.71 5.40 15.77
CA PHE A 357 -32.65 5.40 14.31
C PHE A 357 -33.52 4.31 13.70
N ASP A 358 -33.72 4.36 12.40
CA ASP A 358 -34.50 3.40 11.63
C ASP A 358 -33.61 2.19 11.28
N GLU A 359 -33.90 1.03 11.86
CA GLU A 359 -33.14 -0.22 11.67
C GLU A 359 -33.23 -0.74 10.22
N ASP A 360 -34.34 -0.56 9.53
CA ASP A 360 -34.49 -0.99 8.13
C ASP A 360 -33.62 -0.13 7.19
N LYS A 361 -33.54 1.17 7.46
CA LYS A 361 -32.63 2.07 6.74
C LYS A 361 -31.18 1.74 7.05
N ALA A 362 -30.86 1.44 8.33
CA ALA A 362 -29.53 1.03 8.73
C ALA A 362 -29.10 -0.26 8.03
N LEU A 363 -29.96 -1.27 8.01
CA LEU A 363 -29.71 -2.52 7.32
C LEU A 363 -29.47 -2.31 5.82
N LYS A 364 -30.26 -1.42 5.19
CA LYS A 364 -30.08 -1.07 3.78
C LYS A 364 -28.74 -0.39 3.53
N ALA A 365 -28.38 0.63 4.32
CA ALA A 365 -27.12 1.35 4.20
C ALA A 365 -25.91 0.41 4.39
N LEU A 366 -25.98 -0.45 5.41
CA LEU A 366 -24.90 -1.41 5.71
C LEU A 366 -24.86 -2.64 4.79
N SER A 367 -25.80 -2.75 3.85
CA SER A 367 -25.76 -3.79 2.80
C SER A 367 -24.88 -3.41 1.61
N GLU A 368 -24.48 -2.15 1.50
CA GLU A 368 -23.59 -1.67 0.44
C GLU A 368 -22.15 -2.18 0.64
N ASP A 369 -21.36 -2.16 -0.44
CA ASP A 369 -19.99 -2.67 -0.46
C ASP A 369 -18.97 -1.67 0.14
N GLU A 370 -19.34 -0.40 0.28
CA GLU A 370 -18.49 0.66 0.84
C GLU A 370 -19.27 1.39 1.94
N ILE A 371 -18.69 1.40 3.14
CA ILE A 371 -19.28 1.99 4.35
C ILE A 371 -18.32 3.02 4.91
N ASP A 372 -18.81 4.25 5.07
CA ASP A 372 -18.11 5.32 5.76
C ASP A 372 -18.55 5.38 7.23
N ILE A 373 -17.59 5.41 8.11
CA ILE A 373 -17.76 5.60 9.55
C ILE A 373 -17.29 7.02 9.85
N ASN A 374 -18.22 7.96 9.94
CA ASN A 374 -17.95 9.35 10.20
C ASN A 374 -18.04 9.64 11.70
N ILE A 375 -16.89 9.95 12.31
CA ILE A 375 -16.75 10.24 13.73
C ILE A 375 -16.37 11.70 13.89
N ASP A 376 -17.17 12.45 14.62
CA ASP A 376 -16.83 13.81 15.02
C ASP A 376 -16.50 13.83 16.52
N LEU A 377 -15.26 14.18 16.85
CA LEU A 377 -14.80 14.27 18.22
C LEU A 377 -15.20 15.59 18.89
N ASN A 378 -15.56 16.61 18.10
CA ASN A 378 -15.97 17.95 18.56
C ASN A 378 -15.02 18.56 19.61
N ASP A 379 -13.71 18.29 19.51
CA ASP A 379 -12.71 18.65 20.54
C ASP A 379 -11.47 19.35 19.98
N GLY A 380 -11.46 19.71 18.69
CA GLY A 380 -10.31 20.36 18.04
C GLY A 380 -10.55 20.68 16.57
N MET A 381 -9.48 20.55 15.76
CA MET A 381 -9.54 20.92 14.32
C MET A 381 -8.79 19.92 13.41
N TRP A 382 -8.31 18.82 13.96
CA TRP A 382 -7.51 17.87 13.21
C TRP A 382 -8.34 16.67 12.76
N ASP A 383 -8.09 16.28 11.52
CA ASP A 383 -8.82 15.21 10.85
C ASP A 383 -7.87 14.09 10.42
N ALA A 384 -8.37 12.86 10.36
CA ALA A 384 -7.65 11.73 9.77
C ALA A 384 -8.63 10.70 9.20
N THR A 385 -8.16 9.95 8.20
CA THR A 385 -8.92 8.85 7.61
C THR A 385 -8.12 7.55 7.71
N ALA A 386 -8.82 6.45 7.96
CA ALA A 386 -8.25 5.10 7.95
C ALA A 386 -9.15 4.16 7.13
N TRP A 387 -8.53 3.16 6.50
CA TRP A 387 -9.21 2.19 5.66
C TRP A 387 -9.04 0.77 6.20
N GLY A 388 -10.12 0.01 6.17
CA GLY A 388 -10.15 -1.39 6.58
C GLY A 388 -11.22 -2.16 5.83
N CYS A 389 -11.48 -3.36 6.28
CA CYS A 389 -12.53 -4.21 5.74
C CYS A 389 -13.31 -4.88 6.87
N ASP A 390 -14.45 -5.47 6.56
CA ASP A 390 -15.20 -6.32 7.48
C ASP A 390 -14.41 -7.62 7.82
N LEU A 391 -14.88 -8.37 8.80
CA LEU A 391 -14.33 -9.68 9.18
C LEU A 391 -15.35 -10.77 8.91
N THR A 392 -15.00 -11.69 7.99
CA THR A 392 -15.88 -12.72 7.48
C THR A 392 -15.45 -14.14 7.89
N TYR A 393 -16.29 -15.12 7.64
CA TYR A 393 -15.93 -16.54 7.79
C TYR A 393 -14.84 -16.96 6.78
N ASP A 394 -14.83 -16.34 5.60
CA ASP A 394 -13.85 -16.65 4.55
C ASP A 394 -12.43 -16.23 4.95
N TYR A 395 -12.26 -15.17 5.76
CA TYR A 395 -10.95 -14.83 6.32
C TYR A 395 -10.35 -16.02 7.11
N VAL A 396 -11.15 -16.59 8.01
CA VAL A 396 -10.70 -17.74 8.80
C VAL A 396 -10.42 -18.97 7.94
N LYS A 397 -11.29 -19.22 6.93
CA LYS A 397 -11.11 -20.33 5.99
C LYS A 397 -9.82 -20.19 5.18
N ILE A 398 -9.60 -19.02 4.56
CA ILE A 398 -8.41 -18.75 3.76
C ILE A 398 -7.14 -18.96 4.59
N ASN A 399 -7.08 -18.38 5.79
CA ASN A 399 -5.89 -18.44 6.63
C ASN A 399 -5.69 -19.80 7.33
N GLY A 400 -6.77 -20.51 7.62
CA GLY A 400 -6.73 -21.88 8.17
C GLY A 400 -6.24 -22.91 7.14
N GLU A 401 -6.46 -22.67 5.86
CA GLU A 401 -6.04 -23.52 4.74
C GLU A 401 -4.72 -23.06 4.09
N TYR A 402 -4.22 -21.88 4.46
CA TYR A 402 -2.98 -21.32 3.91
C TYR A 402 -1.77 -22.16 4.35
N ARG A 403 -1.57 -23.25 3.62
CA ARG A 403 -0.38 -24.13 3.71
C ARG A 403 0.33 -24.03 2.36
N THR A 404 1.30 -23.27 2.31
CA THR A 404 2.11 -23.13 1.09
C THR A 404 3.26 -24.08 1.12
#